data_f15d944e7a338c915d619b2070a3d20f
#
_entry.id   f15d944e7a338c915d619b2070a3d20f
#
_cell.length_a   1.000
_cell.length_b   1.000
_cell.length_c   1.000
_cell.angle_alpha   90.00
_cell.angle_beta   90.00
_cell.angle_gamma   90.00
#
_symmetry.space_group_name_H-M   'P 1'
#
loop_
_entity.id
_entity.type
_entity.pdbx_description
1 polymer ?
#
loop_
_entity_poly.entity_id
_entity_poly.type
_entity_poly.pdbx_seq_one_letter_code
_entity_poly.pdbx_strand_id
1 'polypeptide(L)'
;VMKKQFLSHILINRFLWVFLLVLIHACNMEKVENPMMIGHRGAMGYETENTLASINKAVALGAAMIEIDVFQIASGELVVFHDNELDRLSNATGPITSFTWEALQEVVLEGGHSIPLLKTVLDQLAGKAALNIELKGPNTAAPVASLLKSYLSHGTWEEEGLLISSFDWALLFETRKLLPKISIGVLTEGPPLEAIPVAKQLSAVAINPYYKDLDATIVAQIHAAGFKVYTWTVNTPEDLKNTKTLGVDAVFTNYPDRTF
;
A
#
# COMPACT_ATOMS: atom_id res chain seq x y z
N VAL A 1 19.02 -68.78 17.14
CA VAL A 1 19.37 -67.59 17.94
C VAL A 1 19.65 -66.38 17.01
N MET A 2 20.33 -66.57 15.86
CA MET A 2 20.73 -65.46 14.94
C MET A 2 19.58 -64.74 14.22
N LYS A 3 18.44 -65.38 13.95
CA LYS A 3 17.27 -64.71 13.24
C LYS A 3 16.50 -63.70 14.10
N LYS A 4 16.52 -63.78 15.43
CA LYS A 4 15.85 -62.83 16.34
C LYS A 4 16.58 -61.49 16.50
N GLN A 5 17.89 -61.46 16.39
CA GLN A 5 18.67 -60.23 16.52
C GLN A 5 18.59 -59.35 15.26
N PHE A 6 18.39 -59.91 14.07
CA PHE A 6 18.30 -59.16 12.81
C PHE A 6 16.98 -58.39 12.69
N LEU A 7 15.89 -58.90 13.22
CA LEU A 7 14.58 -58.19 13.20
C LEU A 7 14.52 -56.99 14.15
N SER A 8 15.25 -57.05 15.27
CA SER A 8 15.24 -55.95 16.25
C SER A 8 15.96 -54.69 15.71
N HIS A 9 17.04 -54.86 14.93
CA HIS A 9 17.78 -53.74 14.35
C HIS A 9 17.03 -53.06 13.19
N ILE A 10 16.20 -53.80 12.43
CA ILE A 10 15.40 -53.24 11.35
C ILE A 10 14.22 -52.42 11.89
N LEU A 11 13.61 -52.84 12.98
CA LEU A 11 12.50 -52.09 13.62
C LEU A 11 12.99 -50.80 14.30
N ILE A 12 14.16 -50.86 15.00
CA ILE A 12 14.73 -49.67 15.66
C ILE A 12 15.14 -48.63 14.62
N ASN A 13 15.76 -49.02 13.49
CA ASN A 13 16.12 -48.08 12.43
C ASN A 13 14.88 -47.43 11.76
N ARG A 14 13.78 -48.17 11.56
CA ARG A 14 12.56 -47.59 10.97
C ARG A 14 11.90 -46.56 11.91
N PHE A 15 11.92 -46.78 13.23
CA PHE A 15 11.41 -45.81 14.20
C PHE A 15 12.30 -44.55 14.29
N LEU A 16 13.62 -44.68 14.19
CA LEU A 16 14.53 -43.53 14.16
C LEU A 16 14.31 -42.64 12.92
N TRP A 17 14.07 -43.23 11.73
CA TRP A 17 13.80 -42.48 10.50
C TRP A 17 12.46 -41.76 10.53
N VAL A 18 11.41 -42.34 11.10
CA VAL A 18 10.10 -41.70 11.28
C VAL A 18 10.20 -40.55 12.29
N PHE A 19 10.95 -40.70 13.39
CA PHE A 19 11.18 -39.60 14.34
C PHE A 19 12.01 -38.45 13.73
N LEU A 20 13.01 -38.76 12.90
CA LEU A 20 13.82 -37.77 12.21
C LEU A 20 13.02 -37.00 11.17
N LEU A 21 12.10 -37.65 10.43
CA LEU A 21 11.19 -37.01 9.49
C LEU A 21 10.18 -36.11 10.19
N VAL A 22 9.68 -36.48 11.36
CA VAL A 22 8.74 -35.63 12.14
C VAL A 22 9.49 -34.43 12.72
N LEU A 23 10.75 -34.57 13.15
CA LEU A 23 11.55 -33.44 13.62
C LEU A 23 11.94 -32.46 12.53
N ILE A 24 12.14 -32.91 11.29
CA ILE A 24 12.42 -32.02 10.13
C ILE A 24 11.16 -31.22 9.73
N HIS A 25 9.95 -31.78 9.90
CA HIS A 25 8.69 -31.03 9.67
C HIS A 25 8.35 -30.04 10.80
N ALA A 26 8.89 -30.24 12.00
CA ALA A 26 8.63 -29.33 13.13
C ALA A 26 9.55 -28.08 13.16
N CYS A 27 10.55 -27.99 12.28
CA CYS A 27 11.51 -26.87 12.26
C CYS A 27 11.36 -25.89 11.10
N ASN A 28 10.36 -26.05 10.23
CA ASN A 28 9.96 -24.98 9.33
C ASN A 28 8.91 -24.10 10.02
N MET A 29 9.29 -23.39 11.06
CA MET A 29 8.63 -22.12 11.36
C MET A 29 9.00 -21.20 10.19
N GLU A 30 8.09 -21.04 9.21
CA GLU A 30 8.20 -19.97 8.23
C GLU A 30 8.45 -18.69 9.01
N LYS A 31 9.61 -18.10 8.74
CA LYS A 31 9.97 -16.82 9.35
C LYS A 31 8.92 -15.82 8.80
N VAL A 32 7.98 -15.44 9.64
CA VAL A 32 7.00 -14.42 9.26
C VAL A 32 7.79 -13.18 8.88
N GLU A 33 7.85 -12.89 7.58
CA GLU A 33 8.52 -11.70 7.09
C GLU A 33 7.81 -10.46 7.65
N ASN A 34 8.59 -9.39 7.85
CA ASN A 34 7.99 -8.14 8.28
C ASN A 34 7.14 -7.58 7.12
N PRO A 35 5.92 -7.13 7.38
CA PRO A 35 5.14 -6.41 6.40
C PRO A 35 5.91 -5.20 5.85
N MET A 36 5.69 -4.89 4.57
CA MET A 36 6.24 -3.69 3.95
C MET A 36 5.66 -2.43 4.62
N MET A 37 6.51 -1.45 4.93
CA MET A 37 6.08 -0.16 5.47
C MET A 37 5.78 0.80 4.33
N ILE A 38 4.54 1.28 4.27
CA ILE A 38 4.07 2.31 3.32
C ILE A 38 3.87 3.60 4.09
N GLY A 39 4.59 4.65 3.72
CA GLY A 39 4.46 5.97 4.34
C GLY A 39 3.16 6.63 3.92
N HIS A 40 2.16 6.68 4.83
CA HIS A 40 0.83 7.24 4.62
C HIS A 40 0.89 8.75 4.49
N ARG A 41 0.52 9.29 3.33
CA ARG A 41 0.65 10.70 2.94
C ARG A 41 2.07 11.22 3.17
N GLY A 42 3.07 10.37 2.90
CA GLY A 42 4.45 10.53 3.34
C GLY A 42 4.69 10.00 4.76
N ALA A 43 5.36 10.76 5.59
CA ALA A 43 5.52 10.50 7.02
C ALA A 43 4.69 11.49 7.82
N MET A 44 3.36 11.46 7.68
CA MET A 44 2.45 12.46 8.23
C MET A 44 2.43 12.54 9.77
N GLY A 45 3.02 11.56 10.44
CA GLY A 45 3.22 11.62 11.89
C GLY A 45 4.34 12.57 12.32
N TYR A 46 5.14 13.07 11.39
CA TYR A 46 6.29 13.96 11.62
C TYR A 46 6.20 15.28 10.87
N GLU A 47 5.55 15.29 9.71
CA GLU A 47 5.46 16.45 8.80
C GLU A 47 4.03 16.58 8.30
N THR A 48 3.65 17.78 7.86
CA THR A 48 2.32 18.02 7.28
C THR A 48 2.07 17.07 6.11
N GLU A 49 0.97 16.33 6.19
CA GLU A 49 0.58 15.30 5.22
C GLU A 49 0.56 15.78 3.76
N ASN A 50 0.86 14.88 2.83
CA ASN A 50 0.79 15.16 1.38
C ASN A 50 1.69 16.33 0.91
N THR A 51 2.70 16.71 1.68
CA THR A 51 3.69 17.73 1.29
C THR A 51 5.00 17.09 0.83
N LEU A 52 5.81 17.84 0.10
CA LEU A 52 7.16 17.39 -0.26
C LEU A 52 8.04 17.15 0.98
N ALA A 53 7.79 17.87 2.08
CA ALA A 53 8.47 17.63 3.35
C ALA A 53 8.14 16.25 3.94
N SER A 54 6.85 15.91 4.01
CA SER A 54 6.38 14.61 4.49
C SER A 54 6.89 13.45 3.63
N ILE A 55 6.85 13.62 2.32
CA ILE A 55 7.35 12.65 1.34
C ILE A 55 8.86 12.43 1.51
N ASN A 56 9.65 13.51 1.59
CA ASN A 56 11.10 13.41 1.80
C ASN A 56 11.44 12.79 3.16
N LYS A 57 10.67 13.11 4.18
CA LYS A 57 10.81 12.50 5.50
C LYS A 57 10.58 10.99 5.45
N ALA A 58 9.56 10.53 4.74
CA ALA A 58 9.30 9.11 4.57
C ALA A 58 10.45 8.38 3.85
N VAL A 59 11.00 8.98 2.79
CA VAL A 59 12.20 8.45 2.10
C VAL A 59 13.38 8.35 3.06
N ALA A 60 13.66 9.42 3.84
CA ALA A 60 14.76 9.46 4.78
C ALA A 60 14.62 8.42 5.91
N LEU A 61 13.38 8.06 6.28
CA LEU A 61 13.06 7.02 7.27
C LEU A 61 13.06 5.60 6.67
N GLY A 62 13.30 5.45 5.36
CA GLY A 62 13.42 4.14 4.72
C GLY A 62 12.09 3.49 4.33
N ALA A 63 11.01 4.25 4.16
CA ALA A 63 9.76 3.73 3.62
C ALA A 63 10.00 3.08 2.25
N ALA A 64 9.55 1.84 2.09
CA ALA A 64 9.70 1.10 0.82
C ALA A 64 8.76 1.66 -0.27
N MET A 65 7.60 2.15 0.13
CA MET A 65 6.61 2.79 -0.71
C MET A 65 6.07 4.01 0.02
N ILE A 66 5.69 5.05 -0.73
CA ILE A 66 5.04 6.24 -0.20
C ILE A 66 3.64 6.30 -0.81
N GLU A 67 2.67 6.60 0.00
CA GLU A 67 1.31 6.82 -0.44
C GLU A 67 1.00 8.30 -0.42
N ILE A 68 0.22 8.75 -1.43
CA ILE A 68 -0.29 10.11 -1.59
C ILE A 68 -1.70 10.09 -2.16
N ASP A 69 -2.48 11.13 -1.82
CA ASP A 69 -3.83 11.35 -2.33
C ASP A 69 -3.83 12.35 -3.48
N VAL A 70 -4.60 12.12 -4.55
CA VAL A 70 -4.59 12.98 -5.74
C VAL A 70 -5.99 13.41 -6.15
N PHE A 71 -6.13 14.73 -6.39
CA PHE A 71 -7.29 15.36 -7.01
C PHE A 71 -6.91 16.00 -8.35
N GLN A 72 -7.88 16.06 -9.27
CA GLN A 72 -7.83 16.99 -10.38
C GLN A 72 -8.59 18.28 -10.00
N ILE A 73 -7.97 19.43 -10.19
CA ILE A 73 -8.54 20.75 -9.90
C ILE A 73 -9.21 21.40 -11.12
N ALA A 74 -9.90 22.53 -10.94
CA ALA A 74 -10.71 23.17 -11.97
C ALA A 74 -9.93 23.54 -13.25
N SER A 75 -8.66 23.92 -13.13
CA SER A 75 -7.79 24.25 -14.26
C SER A 75 -7.12 23.03 -14.92
N GLY A 76 -7.33 21.81 -14.38
CA GLY A 76 -6.93 20.55 -14.97
C GLY A 76 -5.68 19.91 -14.39
N GLU A 77 -4.94 20.59 -13.53
CA GLU A 77 -3.76 20.06 -12.88
C GLU A 77 -4.11 18.96 -11.87
N LEU A 78 -3.17 18.05 -11.65
CA LEU A 78 -3.23 17.02 -10.63
C LEU A 78 -2.44 17.48 -9.41
N VAL A 79 -3.13 17.65 -8.30
CA VAL A 79 -2.57 18.13 -7.03
C VAL A 79 -2.63 17.05 -5.96
N VAL A 80 -1.69 17.11 -5.01
CA VAL A 80 -1.57 16.13 -3.92
C VAL A 80 -2.17 16.71 -2.65
N PHE A 81 -3.34 16.18 -2.27
CA PHE A 81 -4.10 16.62 -1.09
C PHE A 81 -5.15 15.57 -0.74
N HIS A 82 -5.52 15.44 0.55
CA HIS A 82 -6.43 14.36 1.00
C HIS A 82 -7.90 14.74 1.00
N ASP A 83 -8.24 15.90 1.60
CA ASP A 83 -9.63 16.27 1.88
C ASP A 83 -10.30 16.87 0.65
N ASN A 84 -11.61 16.76 0.56
CA ASN A 84 -12.38 17.48 -0.44
C ASN A 84 -12.33 19.01 -0.23
N GLU A 85 -12.17 19.45 1.03
CA GLU A 85 -12.16 20.85 1.45
C GLU A 85 -10.78 21.24 1.98
N LEU A 86 -10.36 22.51 1.73
CA LEU A 86 -9.07 23.04 2.18
C LEU A 86 -9.01 23.39 3.67
N ASP A 87 -10.16 23.43 4.33
CA ASP A 87 -10.40 24.06 5.65
C ASP A 87 -9.55 23.49 6.78
N ARG A 88 -9.28 22.18 6.80
CA ARG A 88 -8.60 21.51 7.92
C ARG A 88 -7.12 21.83 8.01
N LEU A 89 -6.45 21.97 6.87
CA LEU A 89 -4.98 22.04 6.81
C LEU A 89 -4.43 23.32 6.25
N SER A 90 -5.28 24.28 5.82
CA SER A 90 -4.80 25.46 5.12
C SER A 90 -5.44 26.75 5.61
N ASN A 91 -4.92 27.87 5.11
CA ASN A 91 -5.47 29.21 5.30
C ASN A 91 -6.62 29.53 4.32
N ALA A 92 -7.05 28.56 3.50
CA ALA A 92 -8.15 28.71 2.54
C ALA A 92 -9.34 27.83 2.94
N THR A 93 -10.50 28.08 2.34
CA THR A 93 -11.75 27.34 2.58
C THR A 93 -12.41 26.96 1.27
N GLY A 94 -13.16 25.85 1.29
CA GLY A 94 -13.95 25.36 0.17
C GLY A 94 -13.32 24.22 -0.62
N PRO A 95 -14.06 23.68 -1.62
CA PRO A 95 -13.66 22.47 -2.32
C PRO A 95 -12.39 22.66 -3.15
N ILE A 96 -11.37 21.81 -2.93
CA ILE A 96 -10.10 21.86 -3.66
C ILE A 96 -10.32 21.78 -5.18
N THR A 97 -11.31 21.01 -5.62
CA THR A 97 -11.65 20.83 -7.04
C THR A 97 -12.20 22.09 -7.71
N SER A 98 -12.58 23.13 -6.95
CA SER A 98 -13.05 24.41 -7.49
C SER A 98 -11.95 25.43 -7.74
N PHE A 99 -10.73 25.16 -7.28
CA PHE A 99 -9.60 26.07 -7.41
C PHE A 99 -8.87 25.91 -8.75
N THR A 100 -8.30 27.02 -9.24
CA THR A 100 -7.28 26.98 -10.29
C THR A 100 -5.90 26.80 -9.67
N TRP A 101 -4.91 26.38 -10.48
CA TRP A 101 -3.54 26.25 -10.00
C TRP A 101 -2.97 27.58 -9.50
N GLU A 102 -3.24 28.70 -10.19
CA GLU A 102 -2.80 30.02 -9.72
C GLU A 102 -3.34 30.32 -8.32
N ALA A 103 -4.61 30.04 -8.06
CA ALA A 103 -5.21 30.27 -6.74
C ALA A 103 -4.61 29.35 -5.67
N LEU A 104 -4.32 28.08 -6.00
CA LEU A 104 -3.70 27.13 -5.04
C LEU A 104 -2.24 27.49 -4.70
N GLN A 105 -1.52 28.19 -5.56
CA GLN A 105 -0.18 28.66 -5.26
C GLN A 105 -0.12 29.66 -4.10
N GLU A 106 -1.24 30.37 -3.83
CA GLU A 106 -1.35 31.31 -2.70
C GLU A 106 -1.83 30.61 -1.40
N VAL A 107 -2.22 29.35 -1.48
CA VAL A 107 -2.67 28.57 -0.33
C VAL A 107 -1.47 28.07 0.46
N VAL A 108 -1.51 28.36 1.76
CA VAL A 108 -0.46 27.93 2.71
C VAL A 108 -1.04 26.86 3.63
N LEU A 109 -0.42 25.68 3.64
CA LEU A 109 -0.74 24.60 4.57
C LEU A 109 -0.09 24.82 5.93
N GLU A 110 -0.58 24.10 6.95
CA GLU A 110 0.08 24.03 8.25
C GLU A 110 1.57 23.78 8.11
N GLY A 111 2.40 24.44 8.94
CA GLY A 111 3.85 24.37 8.84
C GLY A 111 4.48 25.23 7.74
N GLY A 112 3.68 26.04 7.00
CA GLY A 112 4.18 26.91 5.95
C GLY A 112 4.44 26.19 4.61
N HIS A 113 3.85 25.03 4.41
CA HIS A 113 3.99 24.24 3.20
C HIS A 113 3.00 24.66 2.11
N SER A 114 3.28 24.27 0.87
CA SER A 114 2.37 24.42 -0.28
C SER A 114 1.86 23.08 -0.75
N ILE A 115 0.71 23.08 -1.44
CA ILE A 115 0.13 21.89 -2.09
C ILE A 115 0.99 21.53 -3.30
N PRO A 116 1.58 20.31 -3.38
CA PRO A 116 2.41 19.95 -4.53
C PRO A 116 1.58 19.43 -5.70
N LEU A 117 2.11 19.62 -6.92
CA LEU A 117 1.64 18.91 -8.10
C LEU A 117 2.07 17.45 -8.06
N LEU A 118 1.23 16.52 -8.55
CA LEU A 118 1.61 15.11 -8.74
C LEU A 118 2.89 14.97 -9.59
N LYS A 119 3.04 15.79 -10.64
CA LYS A 119 4.25 15.82 -11.46
C LYS A 119 5.50 16.08 -10.63
N THR A 120 5.46 17.04 -9.71
CA THR A 120 6.59 17.37 -8.83
C THR A 120 6.96 16.20 -7.92
N VAL A 121 5.95 15.50 -7.40
CA VAL A 121 6.17 14.30 -6.57
C VAL A 121 6.81 13.17 -7.39
N LEU A 122 6.31 12.91 -8.60
CA LEU A 122 6.88 11.90 -9.50
C LEU A 122 8.35 12.20 -9.84
N ASP A 123 8.68 13.46 -10.17
CA ASP A 123 10.04 13.89 -10.47
C ASP A 123 10.97 13.69 -9.25
N GLN A 124 10.46 13.99 -8.05
CA GLN A 124 11.26 13.94 -6.82
C GLN A 124 11.52 12.51 -6.34
N LEU A 125 10.54 11.60 -6.50
CA LEU A 125 10.61 10.23 -5.99
C LEU A 125 11.26 9.24 -6.95
N ALA A 126 11.41 9.57 -8.22
CA ALA A 126 11.97 8.66 -9.22
C ALA A 126 13.26 8.00 -8.74
N GLY A 127 13.30 6.67 -8.73
CA GLY A 127 14.44 5.86 -8.29
C GLY A 127 14.74 5.86 -6.78
N LYS A 128 13.88 6.46 -5.93
CA LYS A 128 14.09 6.52 -4.48
C LYS A 128 13.17 5.63 -3.67
N ALA A 129 11.90 5.54 -4.05
CA ALA A 129 10.90 4.69 -3.41
C ALA A 129 9.79 4.37 -4.41
N ALA A 130 9.02 3.32 -4.16
CA ALA A 130 7.78 3.08 -4.88
C ALA A 130 6.71 4.11 -4.46
N LEU A 131 5.70 4.31 -5.33
CA LEU A 131 4.64 5.28 -5.10
C LEU A 131 3.26 4.63 -5.24
N ASN A 132 2.45 4.74 -4.21
CA ASN A 132 1.01 4.50 -4.27
C ASN A 132 0.28 5.82 -4.46
N ILE A 133 -0.53 5.92 -5.50
CA ILE A 133 -1.38 7.08 -5.81
C ILE A 133 -2.82 6.69 -5.53
N GLU A 134 -3.40 7.25 -4.47
CA GLU A 134 -4.84 7.14 -4.22
C GLU A 134 -5.61 8.16 -5.08
N LEU A 135 -6.55 7.67 -5.88
CA LEU A 135 -7.44 8.51 -6.68
C LEU A 135 -8.62 8.96 -5.81
N LYS A 136 -8.73 10.26 -5.54
CA LYS A 136 -9.75 10.82 -4.62
C LYS A 136 -10.97 11.38 -5.34
N GLY A 137 -10.82 12.30 -6.23
CA GLY A 137 -11.94 12.97 -6.87
C GLY A 137 -12.46 12.25 -8.12
N PRO A 138 -13.68 12.57 -8.58
CA PRO A 138 -14.17 12.08 -9.85
C PRO A 138 -13.25 12.54 -10.99
N ASN A 139 -13.20 11.77 -12.07
CA ASN A 139 -12.41 12.06 -13.29
C ASN A 139 -10.88 12.09 -13.11
N THR A 140 -10.32 11.63 -11.99
CA THR A 140 -8.86 11.61 -11.75
C THR A 140 -8.15 10.49 -12.53
N ALA A 141 -8.82 9.40 -12.87
CA ALA A 141 -8.20 8.23 -13.51
C ALA A 141 -7.56 8.55 -14.87
N ALA A 142 -8.27 9.25 -15.76
CA ALA A 142 -7.77 9.56 -17.10
C ALA A 142 -6.56 10.52 -17.10
N PRO A 143 -6.55 11.65 -16.39
CA PRO A 143 -5.41 12.55 -16.35
C PRO A 143 -4.20 11.92 -15.62
N VAL A 144 -4.40 11.15 -14.53
CA VAL A 144 -3.33 10.40 -13.88
C VAL A 144 -2.73 9.37 -14.83
N ALA A 145 -3.56 8.59 -15.53
CA ALA A 145 -3.07 7.62 -16.51
C ALA A 145 -2.29 8.28 -17.66
N SER A 146 -2.74 9.44 -18.14
CA SER A 146 -2.03 10.20 -19.17
C SER A 146 -0.65 10.64 -18.70
N LEU A 147 -0.56 11.19 -17.50
CA LEU A 147 0.70 11.61 -16.90
C LEU A 147 1.65 10.41 -16.72
N LEU A 148 1.17 9.31 -16.12
CA LEU A 148 1.98 8.11 -15.89
C LEU A 148 2.50 7.48 -17.19
N LYS A 149 1.70 7.44 -18.26
CA LYS A 149 2.17 6.96 -19.57
C LYS A 149 3.40 7.73 -20.07
N SER A 150 3.44 9.03 -19.86
CA SER A 150 4.60 9.84 -20.21
C SER A 150 5.86 9.40 -19.42
N TYR A 151 5.74 9.23 -18.11
CA TYR A 151 6.85 8.80 -17.25
C TYR A 151 7.35 7.39 -17.58
N LEU A 152 6.41 6.46 -17.81
CA LEU A 152 6.71 5.08 -18.20
C LEU A 152 7.39 5.02 -19.57
N SER A 153 6.91 5.81 -20.56
CA SER A 153 7.49 5.81 -21.91
C SER A 153 8.90 6.40 -21.95
N HIS A 154 9.24 7.31 -21.03
CA HIS A 154 10.60 7.86 -20.91
C HIS A 154 11.53 7.01 -20.02
N GLY A 155 11.02 5.93 -19.40
CA GLY A 155 11.81 5.07 -18.51
C GLY A 155 12.20 5.75 -17.19
N THR A 156 11.52 6.84 -16.81
CA THR A 156 11.74 7.52 -15.52
C THR A 156 11.12 6.74 -14.37
N TRP A 157 10.03 6.05 -14.65
CA TRP A 157 9.34 5.11 -13.76
C TRP A 157 9.12 3.78 -14.47
N GLU A 158 9.07 2.71 -13.68
CA GLU A 158 8.67 1.37 -14.11
C GLU A 158 7.31 1.01 -13.49
N GLU A 159 6.55 0.11 -14.14
CA GLU A 159 5.20 -0.26 -13.69
C GLU A 159 5.22 -0.84 -12.27
N GLU A 160 6.27 -1.59 -11.92
CA GLU A 160 6.48 -2.22 -10.60
C GLU A 160 6.70 -1.20 -9.48
N GLY A 161 7.18 0.00 -9.81
CA GLY A 161 7.36 1.11 -8.87
C GLY A 161 6.09 1.90 -8.58
N LEU A 162 4.97 1.59 -9.25
CA LEU A 162 3.72 2.34 -9.16
C LEU A 162 2.57 1.44 -8.73
N LEU A 163 1.76 1.93 -7.80
CA LEU A 163 0.49 1.34 -7.37
C LEU A 163 -0.61 2.40 -7.47
N ILE A 164 -1.76 2.06 -8.03
CA ILE A 164 -2.95 2.91 -8.01
C ILE A 164 -3.97 2.32 -7.06
N SER A 165 -4.53 3.13 -6.19
CA SER A 165 -5.59 2.72 -5.26
C SER A 165 -6.75 3.69 -5.25
N SER A 166 -7.93 3.25 -4.86
CA SER A 166 -9.11 4.08 -4.63
C SER A 166 -10.17 3.33 -3.85
N PHE A 167 -10.98 4.06 -3.07
CA PHE A 167 -12.27 3.59 -2.55
C PHE A 167 -13.37 3.64 -3.64
N ASP A 168 -13.23 4.51 -4.64
CA ASP A 168 -14.08 4.50 -5.82
C ASP A 168 -13.58 3.47 -6.82
N TRP A 169 -14.16 2.28 -6.78
CA TRP A 169 -13.78 1.19 -7.65
C TRP A 169 -14.04 1.46 -9.13
N ALA A 170 -14.95 2.38 -9.47
CA ALA A 170 -15.17 2.78 -10.88
C ALA A 170 -13.91 3.44 -11.47
N LEU A 171 -13.19 4.26 -10.69
CA LEU A 171 -11.91 4.83 -11.09
C LEU A 171 -10.83 3.76 -11.31
N LEU A 172 -10.85 2.67 -10.53
CA LEU A 172 -9.93 1.54 -10.73
C LEU A 172 -10.23 0.79 -12.02
N PHE A 173 -11.50 0.59 -12.38
CA PHE A 173 -11.88 -0.01 -13.67
C PHE A 173 -11.47 0.86 -14.85
N GLU A 174 -11.61 2.18 -14.74
CA GLU A 174 -11.13 3.12 -15.74
C GLU A 174 -9.61 3.08 -15.85
N THR A 175 -8.91 3.12 -14.72
CA THR A 175 -7.45 3.00 -14.65
C THR A 175 -6.96 1.72 -15.34
N ARG A 176 -7.59 0.56 -15.08
CA ARG A 176 -7.20 -0.71 -15.70
C ARG A 176 -7.34 -0.69 -17.22
N LYS A 177 -8.38 -0.03 -17.75
CA LYS A 177 -8.53 0.13 -19.20
C LYS A 177 -7.43 1.01 -19.80
N LEU A 178 -7.04 2.07 -19.09
CA LEU A 178 -6.06 3.05 -19.56
C LEU A 178 -4.60 2.57 -19.35
N LEU A 179 -4.33 1.85 -18.28
CA LEU A 179 -3.03 1.32 -17.87
C LEU A 179 -3.15 -0.19 -17.61
N PRO A 180 -3.11 -1.05 -18.65
CA PRO A 180 -3.44 -2.46 -18.50
C PRO A 180 -2.54 -3.26 -17.55
N LYS A 181 -1.31 -2.80 -17.30
CA LYS A 181 -0.31 -3.53 -16.50
C LYS A 181 -0.04 -2.91 -15.14
N ILE A 182 -0.52 -1.68 -14.89
CA ILE A 182 -0.25 -1.00 -13.62
C ILE A 182 -0.75 -1.82 -12.43
N SER A 183 -0.01 -1.82 -11.34
CA SER A 183 -0.47 -2.45 -10.10
C SER A 183 -1.67 -1.70 -9.52
N ILE A 184 -2.70 -2.44 -9.07
CA ILE A 184 -3.90 -1.88 -8.45
C ILE A 184 -4.08 -2.48 -7.06
N GLY A 185 -4.34 -1.61 -6.06
CA GLY A 185 -4.80 -1.93 -4.72
C GLY A 185 -6.26 -1.52 -4.55
N VAL A 186 -7.11 -2.46 -4.17
CA VAL A 186 -8.55 -2.19 -3.96
C VAL A 186 -8.78 -1.74 -2.53
N LEU A 187 -8.93 -0.44 -2.31
CA LEU A 187 -9.28 0.09 -0.99
C LEU A 187 -10.73 -0.29 -0.64
N THR A 188 -10.93 -0.70 0.61
CA THR A 188 -12.26 -1.03 1.12
C THR A 188 -12.42 -0.59 2.57
N GLU A 189 -13.60 -0.06 2.87
CA GLU A 189 -14.09 0.26 4.21
C GLU A 189 -15.35 -0.59 4.43
N GLY A 190 -15.33 -1.45 5.45
CA GLY A 190 -16.36 -2.46 5.69
C GLY A 190 -15.87 -3.88 5.36
N PRO A 191 -16.76 -4.85 5.05
CA PRO A 191 -16.40 -6.26 4.94
C PRO A 191 -15.31 -6.53 3.88
N PRO A 192 -14.06 -6.90 4.27
CA PRO A 192 -12.95 -6.97 3.32
C PRO A 192 -13.13 -7.98 2.18
N LEU A 193 -13.88 -9.07 2.44
CA LEU A 193 -14.08 -10.14 1.46
C LEU A 193 -14.97 -9.71 0.29
N GLU A 194 -15.78 -8.66 0.43
CA GLU A 194 -16.60 -8.10 -0.65
C GLU A 194 -15.75 -7.47 -1.77
N ALA A 195 -14.51 -7.10 -1.47
CA ALA A 195 -13.57 -6.60 -2.47
C ALA A 195 -12.99 -7.70 -3.38
N ILE A 196 -13.04 -8.99 -2.99
CA ILE A 196 -12.45 -10.10 -3.77
C ILE A 196 -12.99 -10.19 -5.21
N PRO A 197 -14.30 -10.14 -5.48
CA PRO A 197 -14.80 -10.18 -6.86
C PRO A 197 -14.30 -9.03 -7.72
N VAL A 198 -14.21 -7.83 -7.15
CA VAL A 198 -13.70 -6.62 -7.82
C VAL A 198 -12.20 -6.75 -8.09
N ALA A 199 -11.42 -7.16 -7.10
CA ALA A 199 -9.98 -7.38 -7.24
C ALA A 199 -9.67 -8.42 -8.33
N LYS A 200 -10.48 -9.49 -8.47
CA LYS A 200 -10.36 -10.48 -9.55
C LYS A 200 -10.61 -9.86 -10.93
N GLN A 201 -11.69 -9.08 -11.09
CA GLN A 201 -12.01 -8.43 -12.36
C GLN A 201 -10.93 -7.42 -12.77
N LEU A 202 -10.35 -6.73 -11.80
CA LEU A 202 -9.27 -5.76 -11.99
C LEU A 202 -7.90 -6.42 -12.19
N SER A 203 -7.73 -7.72 -11.95
CA SER A 203 -6.41 -8.34 -11.79
C SER A 203 -5.55 -7.51 -10.84
N ALA A 204 -6.11 -7.14 -9.69
CA ALA A 204 -5.44 -6.34 -8.68
C ALA A 204 -4.31 -7.14 -8.00
N VAL A 205 -3.32 -6.45 -7.44
CA VAL A 205 -2.24 -7.09 -6.70
C VAL A 205 -2.57 -7.21 -5.21
N ALA A 206 -3.43 -6.31 -4.69
CA ALA A 206 -3.76 -6.26 -3.27
C ALA A 206 -5.21 -5.83 -3.04
N ILE A 207 -5.74 -6.24 -1.90
CA ILE A 207 -6.92 -5.66 -1.26
C ILE A 207 -6.40 -4.86 -0.06
N ASN A 208 -6.90 -3.63 0.09
CA ASN A 208 -6.42 -2.68 1.08
C ASN A 208 -7.53 -2.39 2.11
N PRO A 209 -7.76 -3.28 3.10
CA PRO A 209 -8.82 -3.12 4.10
C PRO A 209 -8.38 -2.27 5.29
N TYR A 210 -9.36 -1.77 6.04
CA TYR A 210 -9.12 -1.19 7.35
C TYR A 210 -8.64 -2.26 8.34
N TYR A 211 -7.57 -1.98 9.09
CA TYR A 211 -6.89 -3.01 9.88
C TYR A 211 -7.75 -3.61 11.02
N LYS A 212 -8.72 -2.86 11.54
CA LYS A 212 -9.63 -3.37 12.58
C LYS A 212 -10.70 -4.33 12.06
N ASP A 213 -10.90 -4.38 10.75
CA ASP A 213 -11.82 -5.32 10.11
C ASP A 213 -11.13 -6.65 9.77
N LEU A 214 -9.87 -6.83 10.17
CA LEU A 214 -9.07 -8.01 9.88
C LEU A 214 -8.98 -8.97 11.07
N ASP A 215 -9.09 -10.24 10.74
CA ASP A 215 -8.66 -11.37 11.57
C ASP A 215 -7.85 -12.36 10.72
N ALA A 216 -7.29 -13.38 11.36
CA ALA A 216 -6.47 -14.38 10.66
C ALA A 216 -7.25 -15.14 9.58
N THR A 217 -8.56 -15.33 9.76
CA THR A 217 -9.42 -16.04 8.80
C THR A 217 -9.61 -15.19 7.55
N ILE A 218 -9.90 -13.91 7.72
CA ILE A 218 -10.09 -12.94 6.61
C ILE A 218 -8.79 -12.81 5.81
N VAL A 219 -7.64 -12.62 6.47
CA VAL A 219 -6.34 -12.53 5.81
C VAL A 219 -6.06 -13.82 5.01
N ALA A 220 -6.25 -14.99 5.61
CA ALA A 220 -6.06 -16.27 4.92
C ALA A 220 -7.00 -16.43 3.70
N GLN A 221 -8.24 -15.96 3.76
CA GLN A 221 -9.17 -16.01 2.64
C GLN A 221 -8.78 -15.08 1.50
N ILE A 222 -8.28 -13.88 1.80
CA ILE A 222 -7.76 -12.94 0.80
C ILE A 222 -6.52 -13.55 0.11
N HIS A 223 -5.59 -14.11 0.88
CA HIS A 223 -4.42 -14.81 0.33
C HIS A 223 -4.82 -16.03 -0.52
N ALA A 224 -5.76 -16.84 -0.05
CA ALA A 224 -6.29 -17.98 -0.82
C ALA A 224 -6.96 -17.57 -2.13
N ALA A 225 -7.49 -16.34 -2.21
CA ALA A 225 -8.04 -15.77 -3.43
C ALA A 225 -6.95 -15.22 -4.38
N GLY A 226 -5.67 -15.19 -3.96
CA GLY A 226 -4.50 -14.79 -4.75
C GLY A 226 -4.10 -13.32 -4.59
N PHE A 227 -4.57 -12.62 -3.55
CA PHE A 227 -4.28 -11.21 -3.33
C PHE A 227 -3.41 -11.00 -2.09
N LYS A 228 -2.59 -9.96 -2.12
CA LYS A 228 -1.91 -9.42 -0.94
C LYS A 228 -2.88 -8.60 -0.08
N VAL A 229 -2.54 -8.46 1.20
CA VAL A 229 -3.28 -7.62 2.16
C VAL A 229 -2.41 -6.42 2.53
N TYR A 230 -2.80 -5.21 2.09
CA TYR A 230 -2.16 -3.95 2.45
C TYR A 230 -3.12 -3.17 3.34
N THR A 231 -2.88 -3.10 4.64
CA THR A 231 -3.86 -2.57 5.58
C THR A 231 -3.53 -1.17 6.11
N TRP A 232 -4.54 -0.36 6.45
CA TRP A 232 -4.45 1.06 6.82
C TRP A 232 -5.30 1.40 8.04
N THR A 233 -5.04 2.46 8.81
CA THR A 233 -3.74 3.09 9.00
C THR A 233 -3.19 2.62 10.33
N VAL A 234 -2.06 1.93 10.32
CA VAL A 234 -1.51 1.22 11.49
C VAL A 234 -0.38 2.05 12.09
N ASN A 235 -0.60 2.57 13.31
CA ASN A 235 0.32 3.53 13.89
C ASN A 235 0.95 3.10 15.22
N THR A 236 0.23 2.33 16.06
CA THR A 236 0.78 1.95 17.37
C THR A 236 1.68 0.72 17.26
N PRO A 237 2.71 0.59 18.12
CA PRO A 237 3.54 -0.62 18.15
C PRO A 237 2.73 -1.91 18.40
N GLU A 238 1.63 -1.82 19.16
CA GLU A 238 0.74 -2.94 19.42
C GLU A 238 0.00 -3.36 18.14
N ASP A 239 -0.59 -2.40 17.40
CA ASP A 239 -1.29 -2.69 16.15
C ASP A 239 -0.34 -3.21 15.07
N LEU A 240 0.89 -2.66 14.98
CA LEU A 240 1.93 -3.17 14.08
C LEU A 240 2.25 -4.64 14.37
N LYS A 241 2.46 -4.99 15.64
CA LYS A 241 2.69 -6.37 16.06
C LYS A 241 1.50 -7.27 15.75
N ASN A 242 0.28 -6.78 15.99
CA ASN A 242 -0.95 -7.53 15.70
C ASN A 242 -1.10 -7.79 14.21
N THR A 243 -0.96 -6.78 13.35
CA THR A 243 -1.05 -6.93 11.89
C THR A 243 0.02 -7.86 11.33
N LYS A 244 1.26 -7.81 11.83
CA LYS A 244 2.29 -8.80 11.52
C LYS A 244 1.86 -10.21 11.89
N THR A 245 1.29 -10.40 13.10
CA THR A 245 0.82 -11.72 13.55
C THR A 245 -0.31 -12.26 12.68
N LEU A 246 -1.16 -11.39 12.14
CA LEU A 246 -2.20 -11.75 11.18
C LEU A 246 -1.64 -12.15 9.80
N GLY A 247 -0.37 -11.83 9.51
CA GLY A 247 0.29 -12.16 8.26
C GLY A 247 -0.05 -11.20 7.11
N VAL A 248 -0.34 -9.92 7.39
CA VAL A 248 -0.53 -8.92 6.33
C VAL A 248 0.77 -8.67 5.57
N ASP A 249 0.70 -8.28 4.30
CA ASP A 249 1.87 -8.08 3.43
C ASP A 249 2.45 -6.67 3.53
N ALA A 250 1.60 -5.67 3.81
CA ALA A 250 2.02 -4.29 3.99
C ALA A 250 1.10 -3.53 4.95
N VAL A 251 1.64 -2.47 5.53
CA VAL A 251 0.89 -1.53 6.37
C VAL A 251 1.12 -0.09 5.91
N PHE A 252 0.03 0.66 5.76
CA PHE A 252 0.09 2.11 5.65
C PHE A 252 0.23 2.69 7.06
N THR A 253 1.24 3.51 7.27
CA THR A 253 1.54 4.07 8.58
C THR A 253 1.99 5.52 8.51
N ASN A 254 1.62 6.30 9.51
CA ASN A 254 2.10 7.68 9.67
C ASN A 254 3.56 7.75 10.14
N TYR A 255 4.11 6.63 10.60
CA TYR A 255 5.43 6.51 11.23
C TYR A 255 6.23 5.37 10.59
N PRO A 256 6.77 5.56 9.37
CA PRO A 256 7.38 4.47 8.61
C PRO A 256 8.69 3.91 9.20
N ASP A 257 9.26 4.56 10.21
CA ASP A 257 10.43 4.14 10.98
C ASP A 257 10.11 3.20 12.17
N ARG A 258 8.82 3.02 12.49
CA ARG A 258 8.44 2.09 13.55
C ARG A 258 8.65 0.64 13.12
N THR A 259 9.00 -0.19 14.09
CA THR A 259 9.29 -1.62 13.86
C THR A 259 8.19 -2.52 14.42
N PHE A 260 8.08 -3.74 13.87
CA PHE A 260 7.14 -4.79 14.28
C PHE A 260 7.62 -5.54 15.50
#